data_183dd75ecbaa8f8ccf45ae48d4f2b59d
#
_entry.id   183dd75ecbaa8f8ccf45ae48d4f2b59d
#
_cell.length_a   1.000
_cell.length_b   1.000
_cell.length_c   1.000
_cell.angle_alpha   90.00
_cell.angle_beta   90.00
_cell.angle_gamma   90.00
#
_symmetry.space_group_name_H-M   'P 1'
#
loop_
_entity.id
_entity.type
_entity.pdbx_description
1 polymer ?
#
loop_
_entity_poly.entity_id
_entity_poly.type
_entity_poly.pdbx_seq_one_letter_code
_entity_poly.pdbx_strand_id
1 'polypeptide(L)'
;EGAPVAAFYKALKTAMKHWRLDELTGDLPETWQSFSDRVLAARNHIQKEYSDKDRVLIVSSGGAMAMFLKHALNAADDTVVELNLQIRNSSVTHGFFNNKVVRMASFNNVPHLDRPDRFEAITYF
;
A
#
# COMPACT_ATOMS: atom_id res chain seq x y z
N GLU A 1 22.00 19.32 1.20
CA GLU A 1 21.07 19.05 0.07
C GLU A 1 20.89 17.55 -0.04
N GLY A 2 19.63 17.09 0.01
CA GLY A 2 19.32 15.67 -0.03
C GLY A 2 19.68 15.02 -1.37
N ALA A 3 19.85 13.70 -1.37
CA ALA A 3 20.03 12.95 -2.60
C ALA A 3 18.89 13.24 -3.59
N PRO A 4 19.14 13.24 -4.90
CA PRO A 4 18.09 13.39 -5.88
C PRO A 4 16.94 12.39 -5.63
N VAL A 5 15.71 12.83 -5.78
CA VAL A 5 14.51 12.00 -5.55
C VAL A 5 14.62 10.67 -6.31
N ALA A 6 15.13 10.68 -7.54
CA ALA A 6 15.34 9.47 -8.33
C ALA A 6 16.31 8.48 -7.68
N ALA A 7 17.37 8.95 -7.02
CA ALA A 7 18.32 8.08 -6.31
C ALA A 7 17.67 7.45 -5.08
N PHE A 8 16.86 8.20 -4.35
CA PHE A 8 16.10 7.69 -3.21
C PHE A 8 15.10 6.59 -3.64
N TYR A 9 14.34 6.83 -4.71
CA TYR A 9 13.44 5.82 -5.27
C TYR A 9 14.16 4.53 -5.65
N LYS A 10 15.29 4.66 -6.33
CA LYS A 10 16.10 3.51 -6.73
C LYS A 10 16.60 2.72 -5.52
N ALA A 11 17.08 3.40 -4.50
CA ALA A 11 17.56 2.78 -3.26
C ALA A 11 16.42 2.07 -2.52
N LEU A 12 15.26 2.72 -2.37
CA LEU A 12 14.09 2.15 -1.73
C LEU A 12 13.58 0.92 -2.49
N LYS A 13 13.48 1.01 -3.80
CA LYS A 13 13.07 -0.11 -4.65
C LYS A 13 14.00 -1.30 -4.52
N THR A 14 15.30 -1.06 -4.48
CA THR A 14 16.32 -2.10 -4.29
C THR A 14 16.20 -2.75 -2.90
N ALA A 15 16.07 -1.94 -1.85
CA ALA A 15 15.91 -2.44 -0.49
C ALA A 15 14.63 -3.31 -0.34
N MET A 16 13.51 -2.84 -0.87
CA MET A 16 12.25 -3.59 -0.84
C MET A 16 12.35 -4.90 -1.62
N LYS A 17 13.06 -4.92 -2.75
CA LYS A 17 13.30 -6.14 -3.52
C LYS A 17 14.07 -7.17 -2.69
N HIS A 18 15.14 -6.78 -2.03
CA HIS A 18 15.93 -7.68 -1.19
C HIS A 18 15.14 -8.16 0.03
N TRP A 19 14.33 -7.30 0.62
CA TRP A 19 13.43 -7.69 1.71
C TRP A 19 12.40 -8.72 1.24
N ARG A 20 11.79 -8.51 0.09
CA ARG A 20 10.82 -9.44 -0.53
C ARG A 20 11.44 -10.82 -0.81
N LEU A 21 12.70 -10.86 -1.22
CA LEU A 21 13.42 -12.08 -1.54
C LEU A 21 14.08 -12.74 -0.32
N ASP A 22 13.86 -12.19 0.88
CA ASP A 22 14.45 -12.64 2.14
C ASP A 22 16.01 -12.62 2.12
N GLU A 23 16.56 -11.62 1.44
CA GLU A 23 18.00 -11.46 1.27
C GLU A 23 18.62 -10.46 2.24
N LEU A 24 17.80 -9.78 3.05
CA LEU A 24 18.28 -8.85 4.07
C LEU A 24 18.78 -9.63 5.28
N THR A 25 19.96 -9.27 5.76
CA THR A 25 20.59 -9.85 6.94
C THR A 25 20.52 -8.90 8.12
N GLY A 26 20.63 -9.46 9.33
CA GLY A 26 20.61 -8.68 10.56
C GLY A 26 19.31 -8.84 11.33
N ASP A 27 19.15 -8.01 12.34
CA ASP A 27 17.99 -8.03 13.23
C ASP A 27 16.87 -7.18 12.62
N LEU A 28 16.05 -7.81 11.78
CA LEU A 28 14.93 -7.17 11.12
C LEU A 28 13.71 -7.17 12.04
N PRO A 29 12.99 -6.05 12.15
CA PRO A 29 11.76 -5.99 12.95
C PRO A 29 10.67 -6.92 12.42
N GLU A 30 10.66 -7.17 11.12
CA GLU A 30 9.64 -8.00 10.46
C GLU A 30 10.17 -8.53 9.12
N THR A 31 9.88 -9.79 8.80
CA THR A 31 10.13 -10.34 7.45
C THR A 31 9.03 -9.92 6.48
N TRP A 32 9.30 -10.01 5.19
CA TRP A 32 8.29 -9.77 4.15
C TRP A 32 7.07 -10.69 4.32
N GLN A 33 7.31 -11.98 4.58
CA GLN A 33 6.23 -12.95 4.75
C GLN A 33 5.37 -12.63 5.98
N SER A 34 5.97 -12.27 7.10
CA SER A 34 5.26 -11.88 8.30
C SER A 34 4.43 -10.61 8.08
N PHE A 35 4.97 -9.62 7.37
CA PHE A 35 4.25 -8.43 6.96
C PHE A 35 3.05 -8.76 6.07
N SER A 36 3.27 -9.59 5.05
CA SER A 36 2.20 -10.05 4.16
C SER A 36 1.08 -10.75 4.92
N ASP A 37 1.42 -11.67 5.81
CA ASP A 37 0.48 -12.44 6.61
C ASP A 37 -0.33 -11.55 7.56
N ARG A 38 0.32 -10.56 8.16
CA ARG A 38 -0.33 -9.59 9.06
C ARG A 38 -1.37 -8.74 8.32
N VAL A 39 -1.06 -8.27 7.14
CA VAL A 39 -1.99 -7.50 6.31
C VAL A 39 -3.14 -8.37 5.81
N LEU A 40 -2.85 -9.61 5.41
CA LEU A 40 -3.88 -10.57 5.01
C LEU A 40 -4.84 -10.89 6.18
N ALA A 41 -4.31 -11.05 7.38
CA ALA A 41 -5.12 -11.27 8.58
C ALA A 41 -6.05 -10.07 8.86
N ALA A 42 -5.58 -8.84 8.68
CA ALA A 42 -6.40 -7.64 8.81
C ALA A 42 -7.53 -7.60 7.78
N ARG A 43 -7.25 -7.92 6.53
CA ARG A 43 -8.27 -8.05 5.48
C ARG A 43 -9.32 -9.10 5.84
N ASN A 44 -8.90 -10.29 6.25
CA ASN A 44 -9.79 -11.38 6.61
C ASN A 44 -10.67 -11.02 7.80
N HIS A 45 -10.12 -10.30 8.77
CA HIS A 45 -10.86 -9.79 9.91
C HIS A 45 -12.00 -8.83 9.48
N ILE A 46 -11.71 -7.90 8.60
CA ILE A 46 -12.70 -6.96 8.06
C ILE A 46 -13.82 -7.72 7.34
N GLN A 47 -13.48 -8.67 6.49
CA GLN A 47 -14.46 -9.47 5.75
C GLN A 47 -15.32 -10.36 6.65
N LYS A 48 -14.80 -10.76 7.81
CA LYS A 48 -15.52 -11.58 8.78
C LYS A 48 -16.45 -10.74 9.67
N GLU A 49 -15.97 -9.58 10.15
CA GLU A 49 -16.66 -8.76 11.14
C GLU A 49 -17.71 -7.81 10.52
N TYR A 50 -17.54 -7.43 9.25
CA TYR A 50 -18.38 -6.47 8.57
C TYR A 50 -19.01 -7.07 7.32
N SER A 51 -20.19 -6.57 6.99
CA SER A 51 -20.93 -6.98 5.80
C SER A 51 -20.77 -5.99 4.64
N ASP A 52 -21.23 -6.36 3.48
CA ASP A 52 -21.29 -5.51 2.29
C ASP A 52 -22.21 -4.27 2.44
N LYS A 53 -22.99 -4.20 3.53
CA LYS A 53 -23.80 -3.03 3.88
C LYS A 53 -23.06 -2.03 4.76
N ASP A 54 -21.94 -2.42 5.31
CA ASP A 54 -21.15 -1.58 6.20
C ASP A 54 -20.18 -0.69 5.40
N ARG A 55 -19.84 0.45 5.98
CA ARG A 55 -18.78 1.33 5.48
C ARG A 55 -17.61 1.27 6.44
N VAL A 56 -16.47 0.82 5.94
CA VAL A 56 -15.25 0.67 6.72
C VAL A 56 -14.22 1.67 6.22
N LEU A 57 -13.69 2.48 7.11
CA LEU A 57 -12.58 3.38 6.85
C LEU A 57 -11.30 2.76 7.44
N ILE A 58 -10.29 2.59 6.59
CA ILE A 58 -8.97 2.12 6.98
C ILE A 58 -7.98 3.26 6.79
N VAL A 59 -7.30 3.67 7.86
CA VAL A 59 -6.22 4.66 7.80
C VAL A 59 -4.90 3.94 8.02
N SER A 60 -4.00 4.03 7.06
CA SER A 60 -2.76 3.27 7.08
C SER A 60 -1.65 3.95 6.27
N SER A 61 -0.47 3.36 6.25
CA SER A 61 0.68 3.80 5.46
C SER A 61 0.67 3.19 4.05
N GLY A 62 1.46 3.78 3.15
CA GLY A 62 1.54 3.36 1.75
C GLY A 62 1.93 1.89 1.57
N GLY A 63 2.92 1.41 2.33
CA GLY A 63 3.36 0.01 2.25
C GLY A 63 2.27 -0.98 2.67
N ALA A 64 1.58 -0.72 3.76
CA ALA A 64 0.49 -1.56 4.23
C ALA A 64 -0.71 -1.53 3.25
N MET A 65 -1.03 -0.36 2.69
CA MET A 65 -2.07 -0.23 1.66
C MET A 65 -1.70 -0.98 0.39
N ALA A 66 -0.46 -0.89 -0.07
CA ALA A 66 0.03 -1.63 -1.23
C ALA A 66 -0.07 -3.15 -1.03
N MET A 67 0.29 -3.64 0.13
CA MET A 67 0.17 -5.05 0.48
C MET A 67 -1.30 -5.50 0.57
N PHE A 68 -2.16 -4.68 1.13
CA PHE A 68 -3.61 -4.94 1.15
C PHE A 68 -4.17 -5.07 -0.27
N LEU A 69 -3.80 -4.15 -1.15
CA LEU A 69 -4.23 -4.19 -2.56
C LEU A 69 -3.67 -5.41 -3.30
N LYS A 70 -2.43 -5.80 -3.03
CA LYS A 70 -1.86 -7.05 -3.58
C LYS A 70 -2.74 -8.25 -3.24
N HIS A 71 -3.17 -8.37 -2.00
CA HIS A 71 -4.08 -9.45 -1.60
C HIS A 71 -5.46 -9.32 -2.22
N ALA A 72 -6.01 -8.11 -2.30
CA ALA A 72 -7.32 -7.85 -2.89
C ALA A 72 -7.37 -8.17 -4.39
N LEU A 73 -6.29 -7.88 -5.11
CA LEU A 73 -6.17 -8.08 -6.56
C LEU A 73 -5.55 -9.43 -6.93
N ASN A 74 -5.14 -10.22 -5.96
CA ASN A 74 -4.38 -11.46 -6.18
C ASN A 74 -3.16 -11.22 -7.07
N ALA A 75 -2.42 -10.16 -6.78
CA ALA A 75 -1.25 -9.74 -7.54
C ALA A 75 0.04 -10.38 -7.02
N ALA A 76 1.10 -10.29 -7.80
CA ALA A 76 2.43 -10.76 -7.41
C ALA A 76 3.08 -9.82 -6.38
N ASP A 77 4.05 -10.32 -5.63
CA ASP A 77 4.74 -9.56 -4.58
C ASP A 77 5.48 -8.32 -5.10
N ASP A 78 6.01 -8.35 -6.31
CA ASP A 78 6.69 -7.19 -6.90
C ASP A 78 5.73 -6.03 -7.17
N THR A 79 4.43 -6.30 -7.34
CA THR A 79 3.39 -5.28 -7.47
C THR A 79 3.30 -4.40 -6.22
N VAL A 80 3.55 -4.95 -5.03
CA VAL A 80 3.55 -4.19 -3.77
C VAL A 80 4.59 -3.07 -3.82
N VAL A 81 5.78 -3.37 -4.31
CA VAL A 81 6.86 -2.38 -4.44
C VAL A 81 6.45 -1.24 -5.38
N GLU A 82 5.91 -1.58 -6.55
CA GLU A 82 5.48 -0.60 -7.54
C GLU A 82 4.32 0.27 -7.02
N LEU A 83 3.31 -0.34 -6.39
CA LEU A 83 2.19 0.40 -5.81
C LEU A 83 2.63 1.33 -4.68
N ASN A 84 3.50 0.84 -3.79
CA ASN A 84 3.99 1.65 -2.68
C ASN A 84 4.71 2.92 -3.16
N LEU A 85 5.47 2.82 -4.25
CA LEU A 85 6.15 3.98 -4.83
C LEU A 85 5.20 4.99 -5.48
N GLN A 86 3.98 4.59 -5.81
CA GLN A 86 2.99 5.43 -6.47
C GLN A 86 1.98 6.06 -5.51
N ILE A 87 1.79 5.50 -4.32
CA ILE A 87 0.79 5.98 -3.37
C ILE A 87 1.16 7.38 -2.89
N ARG A 88 0.24 8.31 -3.10
CA ARG A 88 0.37 9.70 -2.67
C ARG A 88 -0.08 9.86 -1.23
N ASN A 89 0.60 10.72 -0.49
CA ASN A 89 0.18 11.06 0.87
C ASN A 89 -1.22 11.66 0.86
N SER A 90 -2.04 11.32 1.83
CA SER A 90 -3.45 11.69 1.96
C SER A 90 -4.37 11.22 0.82
N SER A 91 -3.90 10.29 -0.02
CA SER A 91 -4.75 9.72 -1.07
C SER A 91 -5.81 8.79 -0.51
N VAL A 92 -6.89 8.65 -1.28
CA VAL A 92 -7.99 7.75 -0.97
C VAL A 92 -8.06 6.66 -2.04
N THR A 93 -8.06 5.42 -1.60
CA THR A 93 -8.34 4.25 -2.42
C THR A 93 -9.68 3.68 -1.98
N HIS A 94 -10.61 3.52 -2.90
CA HIS A 94 -11.96 3.08 -2.63
C HIS A 94 -12.21 1.71 -3.22
N GLY A 95 -12.91 0.86 -2.49
CA GLY A 95 -13.29 -0.47 -2.93
C GLY A 95 -14.63 -0.91 -2.38
N PHE A 96 -15.07 -2.03 -2.89
CA PHE A 96 -16.24 -2.76 -2.41
C PHE A 96 -15.80 -4.12 -1.89
N PHE A 97 -16.48 -4.64 -0.90
CA PHE A 97 -16.17 -5.93 -0.32
C PHE A 97 -17.41 -6.72 0.09
N ASN A 98 -17.23 -8.02 0.16
CA ASN A 98 -18.13 -8.93 0.86
C ASN A 98 -17.27 -9.99 1.58
N ASN A 99 -17.89 -11.03 2.09
CA ASN A 99 -17.16 -12.07 2.83
C ASN A 99 -16.21 -12.93 1.98
N LYS A 100 -16.18 -12.74 0.66
CA LYS A 100 -15.34 -13.53 -0.27
C LYS A 100 -14.33 -12.70 -1.03
N VAL A 101 -14.72 -11.50 -1.48
CA VAL A 101 -13.90 -10.68 -2.37
C VAL A 101 -13.79 -9.24 -1.88
N VAL A 102 -12.68 -8.62 -2.24
CA VAL A 102 -12.49 -7.16 -2.20
C VAL A 102 -12.21 -6.71 -3.63
N ARG A 103 -12.95 -5.70 -4.10
CA ARG A 103 -12.80 -5.14 -5.45
C ARG A 103 -12.45 -3.67 -5.37
N MET A 104 -11.42 -3.27 -6.07
CA MET A 104 -10.99 -1.88 -6.15
C MET A 104 -11.87 -1.12 -7.14
N ALA A 105 -12.45 0.00 -6.71
CA ALA A 105 -13.23 0.90 -7.56
C ALA A 105 -12.39 2.08 -8.04
N SER A 106 -11.52 2.61 -7.18
CA SER A 106 -10.60 3.70 -7.53
C SER A 106 -9.34 3.62 -6.68
N PHE A 107 -8.25 4.14 -7.20
CA PHE A 107 -6.93 4.04 -6.58
C PHE A 107 -6.24 5.40 -6.50
N ASN A 108 -5.67 5.70 -5.32
CA ASN A 108 -4.71 6.78 -5.16
C ASN A 108 -5.24 8.18 -5.52
N ASN A 109 -6.51 8.43 -5.23
CA ASN A 109 -7.14 9.71 -5.55
C ASN A 109 -6.80 10.79 -4.52
N VAL A 110 -6.54 11.98 -5.00
CA VAL A 110 -6.27 13.18 -4.18
C VAL A 110 -7.14 14.35 -4.62
N PRO A 111 -8.49 14.22 -4.60
CA PRO A 111 -9.38 15.26 -5.13
C PRO A 111 -9.22 16.61 -4.41
N HIS A 112 -8.80 16.59 -3.15
CA HIS A 112 -8.51 17.78 -2.35
C HIS A 112 -7.22 18.50 -2.76
N LEU A 113 -6.32 17.82 -3.48
CA LEU A 113 -5.05 18.34 -3.99
C LEU A 113 -5.01 18.45 -5.52
N ASP A 114 -5.95 17.81 -6.22
CA ASP A 114 -6.03 17.83 -7.69
C ASP A 114 -6.65 19.14 -8.19
N ARG A 115 -5.94 20.22 -7.91
CA ARG A 115 -6.31 21.61 -8.24
C ARG A 115 -5.05 22.39 -8.63
N PRO A 116 -5.14 23.33 -9.58
CA PRO A 116 -3.98 24.09 -10.05
C PRO A 116 -3.18 24.79 -8.94
N ASP A 117 -3.86 25.22 -7.88
CA ASP A 117 -3.26 25.90 -6.73
C ASP A 117 -2.66 24.95 -5.66
N ARG A 118 -2.75 23.62 -5.85
CA ARG A 118 -2.36 22.62 -4.84
C ARG A 118 -1.48 21.50 -5.36
N PHE A 119 -1.11 21.48 -6.61
CA PHE A 119 -0.30 20.40 -7.18
C PHE A 119 1.05 20.21 -6.47
N GLU A 120 1.64 21.31 -6.01
CA GLU A 120 2.90 21.24 -5.26
C GLU A 120 2.78 20.58 -3.88
N ALA A 121 1.55 20.45 -3.35
CA ALA A 121 1.28 19.76 -2.10
C ALA A 121 1.19 18.22 -2.26
N ILE A 122 1.21 17.71 -3.47
CA ILE A 122 1.19 16.27 -3.72
C ILE A 122 2.57 15.70 -3.41
N THR A 123 2.62 14.81 -2.43
CA THR A 123 3.85 14.15 -1.97
C THR A 123 3.65 12.64 -1.89
N TYR A 124 4.72 11.88 -1.85
CA TYR A 124 4.67 10.42 -1.91
C TYR A 124 5.18 9.74 -0.63
N PHE A 125 6.04 10.36 0.13
CA PHE A 125 6.57 9.84 1.41
C PHE A 125 7.25 10.94 2.21
#